data_7f8c5de2970db1988147e1420241c0ef
#
_entry.id   7f8c5de2970db1988147e1420241c0ef
#
_cell.length_a   1.000
_cell.length_b   1.000
_cell.length_c   1.000
_cell.angle_alpha   90.00
_cell.angle_beta   90.00
_cell.angle_gamma   90.00
#
_symmetry.space_group_name_H-M   'P 1'
#
loop_
_entity.id
_entity.type
_entity.pdbx_description
1 polymer ?
#
loop_
_entity_poly.entity_id
_entity_poly.type
_entity_poly.pdbx_seq_one_letter_code
_entity_poly.pdbx_strand_id
1 'polypeptide(L)'
;MNVMTTMRRMGDVATDVLLDEVLGGRVDEMLLDRDANLGALLRLRRHFPKAALKLTANQWVYLSEMYDGGMSVTEIAAVHDVNKSTVSRSVNRAKKTLQDYLQFCL
;
A
#
# COMPACT_ATOMS: atom_id res chain seq x y z
N MET A 1 -14.46 12.72 -10.19
CA MET A 1 -13.24 13.15 -9.51
C MET A 1 -12.34 11.95 -9.31
N ASN A 2 -11.08 12.08 -9.66
CA ASN A 2 -10.12 10.99 -9.53
C ASN A 2 -9.83 10.73 -8.05
N VAL A 3 -9.86 9.46 -7.63
CA VAL A 3 -9.57 9.05 -6.26
C VAL A 3 -8.20 9.58 -5.80
N MET A 4 -7.21 9.56 -6.67
CA MET A 4 -5.85 10.05 -6.34
C MET A 4 -5.77 11.57 -6.18
N THR A 5 -6.78 12.33 -6.64
CA THR A 5 -6.82 13.79 -6.46
C THR A 5 -7.36 14.17 -5.08
N THR A 6 -8.24 13.34 -4.51
CA THR A 6 -8.86 13.58 -3.21
C THR A 6 -8.15 12.89 -2.06
N MET A 7 -7.31 11.90 -2.37
CA MET A 7 -6.60 11.11 -1.37
C MET A 7 -5.18 11.63 -1.17
N ARG A 8 -4.73 11.60 0.09
CA ARG A 8 -3.36 11.90 0.43
C ARG A 8 -2.40 10.93 -0.25
N ARG A 9 -1.38 11.46 -0.91
CA ARG A 9 -0.34 10.65 -1.52
C ARG A 9 0.53 10.01 -0.43
N MET A 10 0.77 8.72 -0.56
CA MET A 10 1.64 8.01 0.36
C MET A 10 3.11 8.31 0.05
N GLY A 11 3.91 8.57 1.09
CA GLY A 11 5.35 8.84 0.94
C GLY A 11 6.10 7.61 0.43
N ASP A 12 7.30 7.84 -0.12
CA ASP A 12 8.10 6.77 -0.73
C ASP A 12 8.50 5.69 0.27
N VAL A 13 8.86 6.07 1.50
CA VAL A 13 9.25 5.12 2.54
C VAL A 13 8.05 4.23 2.91
N ALA A 14 6.90 4.84 3.13
CA ALA A 14 5.67 4.10 3.45
C ALA A 14 5.26 3.19 2.30
N THR A 15 5.38 3.66 1.06
CA THR A 15 5.11 2.87 -0.14
C THR A 15 6.03 1.65 -0.22
N ASP A 16 7.32 1.83 0.04
CA ASP A 16 8.29 0.73 0.00
C ASP A 16 8.01 -0.32 1.08
N VAL A 17 7.66 0.11 2.29
CA VAL A 17 7.27 -0.81 3.38
C VAL A 17 6.04 -1.61 2.99
N LEU A 18 5.03 -0.95 2.45
CA LEU A 18 3.80 -1.61 2.00
C LEU A 18 4.09 -2.60 0.88
N LEU A 19 4.88 -2.22 -0.11
CA LEU A 19 5.27 -3.08 -1.23
C LEU A 19 6.01 -4.32 -0.74
N ASP A 20 6.91 -4.16 0.23
CA ASP A 20 7.65 -5.28 0.81
C ASP A 20 6.71 -6.30 1.47
N GLU A 21 5.75 -5.84 2.27
CA GLU A 21 4.77 -6.72 2.90
C GLU A 21 3.87 -7.42 1.87
N VAL A 22 3.39 -6.67 0.88
CA VAL A 22 2.49 -7.19 -0.15
C VAL A 22 3.18 -8.25 -1.01
N LEU A 23 4.47 -8.09 -1.28
CA LEU A 23 5.26 -8.97 -2.14
C LEU A 23 6.11 -9.98 -1.36
N GLY A 24 5.85 -10.13 -0.05
CA GLY A 24 6.47 -11.18 0.75
C GLY A 24 7.97 -11.05 0.95
N GLY A 25 8.48 -9.82 1.13
CA GLY A 25 9.88 -9.56 1.40
C GLY A 25 10.75 -9.39 0.16
N ARG A 26 10.19 -9.46 -1.04
CA ARG A 26 10.96 -9.37 -2.29
C ARG A 26 11.59 -8.00 -2.51
N VAL A 27 10.99 -6.95 -1.97
CA VAL A 27 11.54 -5.59 -2.10
C VAL A 27 12.84 -5.46 -1.30
N ASP A 28 12.90 -6.06 -0.12
CA ASP A 28 14.14 -6.08 0.68
C ASP A 28 15.26 -6.81 -0.05
N GLU A 29 14.95 -7.96 -0.68
CA GLU A 29 15.92 -8.69 -1.50
C GLU A 29 16.41 -7.83 -2.67
N MET A 30 15.53 -7.07 -3.32
CA MET A 30 15.88 -6.15 -4.40
C MET A 30 16.79 -5.04 -3.92
N LEU A 31 16.60 -4.54 -2.70
CA LEU A 31 17.41 -3.48 -2.14
C LEU A 31 18.83 -3.94 -1.77
N LEU A 32 19.02 -5.24 -1.52
CA LEU A 32 20.33 -5.81 -1.25
C LEU A 32 21.22 -5.83 -2.50
N ASP A 33 20.61 -5.94 -3.69
CA ASP A 33 21.33 -5.87 -4.96
C ASP A 33 20.73 -4.74 -5.81
N ARG A 34 21.12 -3.51 -5.48
CA ARG A 34 20.57 -2.30 -6.09
C ARG A 34 20.81 -2.22 -7.59
N ASP A 35 21.99 -2.62 -8.04
CA ASP A 35 22.34 -2.48 -9.45
C ASP A 35 21.52 -3.40 -10.34
N ALA A 36 21.27 -4.64 -9.89
CA ALA A 36 20.50 -5.62 -10.65
C ALA A 36 19.01 -5.38 -10.57
N ASN A 37 18.50 -4.84 -9.43
CA ASN A 37 17.07 -4.81 -9.14
C ASN A 37 16.45 -3.41 -9.14
N LEU A 38 17.24 -2.37 -9.39
CA LEU A 38 16.75 -0.98 -9.40
C LEU A 38 15.61 -0.81 -10.42
N GLY A 39 15.76 -1.39 -11.60
CA GLY A 39 14.74 -1.32 -12.64
C GLY A 39 13.40 -1.93 -12.20
N ALA A 40 13.46 -3.08 -11.52
CA ALA A 40 12.26 -3.74 -10.99
C ALA A 40 11.58 -2.88 -9.91
N LEU A 41 12.37 -2.31 -9.00
CA LEU A 41 11.84 -1.45 -7.94
C LEU A 41 11.20 -0.19 -8.54
N LEU A 42 11.83 0.43 -9.53
CA LEU A 42 11.27 1.60 -10.20
C LEU A 42 9.97 1.27 -10.92
N ARG A 43 9.87 0.07 -11.54
CA ARG A 43 8.62 -0.39 -12.16
C ARG A 43 7.52 -0.53 -11.12
N LEU A 44 7.81 -1.12 -9.97
CA LEU A 44 6.84 -1.27 -8.88
C LEU A 44 6.34 0.09 -8.39
N ARG A 45 7.26 1.04 -8.18
CA ARG A 45 6.89 2.40 -7.76
C ARG A 45 6.07 3.11 -8.83
N ARG A 46 6.39 2.92 -10.10
CA ARG A 46 5.66 3.51 -11.22
C ARG A 46 4.24 2.97 -11.32
N HIS A 47 4.04 1.67 -11.11
CA HIS A 47 2.74 1.03 -11.24
C HIS A 47 1.90 1.10 -9.96
N PHE A 48 2.50 1.44 -8.83
CA PHE A 48 1.79 1.54 -7.56
C PHE A 48 0.58 2.49 -7.62
N PRO A 49 0.68 3.72 -8.17
CA PRO A 49 -0.49 4.59 -8.26
C PRO A 49 -1.64 3.99 -9.06
N LYS A 50 -1.34 3.24 -10.12
CA LYS A 50 -2.36 2.54 -10.92
C LYS A 50 -3.02 1.43 -10.11
N ALA A 51 -2.25 0.69 -9.34
CA ALA A 51 -2.76 -0.35 -8.45
C ALA A 51 -3.65 0.28 -7.37
N ALA A 52 -3.23 1.40 -6.80
CA ALA A 52 -3.98 2.11 -5.76
C ALA A 52 -5.35 2.60 -6.26
N LEU A 53 -5.47 2.92 -7.55
CA LEU A 53 -6.76 3.31 -8.15
C LEU A 53 -7.79 2.19 -8.15
N LYS A 54 -7.39 0.95 -7.95
CA LYS A 54 -8.30 -0.19 -7.85
C LYS A 54 -8.90 -0.35 -6.45
N LEU A 55 -8.36 0.38 -5.49
CA LEU A 55 -8.86 0.32 -4.11
C LEU A 55 -10.08 1.22 -3.95
N THR A 56 -10.97 0.87 -3.00
CA THR A 56 -12.03 1.78 -2.59
C THR A 56 -11.43 2.96 -1.82
N ALA A 57 -12.19 4.05 -1.69
CA ALA A 57 -11.76 5.21 -0.92
C ALA A 57 -11.40 4.84 0.53
N ASN A 58 -12.25 4.03 1.18
CA ASN A 58 -12.01 3.60 2.56
C ASN A 58 -10.78 2.71 2.67
N GLN A 59 -10.57 1.81 1.73
CA GLN A 59 -9.38 0.96 1.71
C GLN A 59 -8.11 1.80 1.62
N TRP A 60 -8.09 2.80 0.73
CA TRP A 60 -6.94 3.68 0.59
C TRP A 60 -6.69 4.52 1.84
N VAL A 61 -7.75 5.09 2.42
CA VAL A 61 -7.64 5.91 3.64
C VAL A 61 -7.04 5.10 4.79
N TYR A 62 -7.61 3.91 5.06
CA TYR A 62 -7.12 3.07 6.16
C TYR A 62 -5.68 2.62 5.94
N LEU A 63 -5.36 2.25 4.70
CA LEU A 63 -4.02 1.81 4.34
C LEU A 63 -3.00 2.95 4.52
N SER A 64 -3.34 4.15 4.05
CA SER A 64 -2.48 5.33 4.16
C SER A 64 -2.26 5.74 5.61
N GLU A 65 -3.30 5.71 6.42
CA GLU A 65 -3.18 6.04 7.84
C GLU A 65 -2.31 5.04 8.58
N MET A 66 -2.37 3.77 8.20
CA MET A 66 -1.56 2.73 8.82
C MET A 66 -0.09 2.86 8.42
N TYR A 67 0.22 2.97 7.15
CA TYR A 67 1.60 2.92 6.64
C TYR A 67 2.29 4.28 6.61
N ASP A 68 1.59 5.33 6.23
CA ASP A 68 2.14 6.68 6.17
C ASP A 68 1.92 7.43 7.48
N GLY A 69 0.75 7.25 8.09
CA GLY A 69 0.39 7.92 9.35
C GLY A 69 0.89 7.23 10.61
N GLY A 70 1.36 5.99 10.51
CA GLY A 70 1.84 5.22 11.66
C GLY A 70 0.75 4.83 12.64
N MET A 71 -0.52 4.80 12.21
CA MET A 71 -1.65 4.48 13.08
C MET A 71 -1.88 2.99 13.17
N SER A 72 -2.28 2.53 14.36
CA SER A 72 -2.71 1.15 14.56
C SER A 72 -4.15 0.95 14.09
N VAL A 73 -4.56 -0.32 13.91
CA VAL A 73 -5.95 -0.67 13.58
C VAL A 73 -6.91 -0.08 14.62
N THR A 74 -6.55 -0.14 15.90
CA THR A 74 -7.36 0.40 17.00
C THR A 74 -7.57 1.91 16.86
N GLU A 75 -6.50 2.64 16.56
CA GLU A 75 -6.55 4.10 16.39
C GLU A 75 -7.39 4.49 15.17
N ILE A 76 -7.21 3.79 14.04
CA ILE A 76 -7.97 4.05 12.81
C ILE A 76 -9.46 3.79 13.07
N ALA A 77 -9.79 2.67 13.73
CA ALA A 77 -11.17 2.33 14.05
C ALA A 77 -11.82 3.40 14.93
N ALA A 78 -11.09 3.92 15.92
CA ALA A 78 -11.59 4.96 16.80
C ALA A 78 -11.83 6.29 16.04
N VAL A 79 -10.89 6.69 15.19
CA VAL A 79 -10.99 7.93 14.41
C VAL A 79 -12.20 7.89 13.46
N HIS A 80 -12.44 6.75 12.83
CA HIS A 80 -13.51 6.60 11.85
C HIS A 80 -14.82 6.08 12.45
N ASP A 81 -14.85 5.83 13.75
CA ASP A 81 -16.03 5.30 14.47
C ASP A 81 -16.55 4.00 13.83
N VAL A 82 -15.65 3.06 13.61
CA VAL A 82 -15.96 1.74 13.06
C VAL A 82 -15.32 0.65 13.93
N ASN A 83 -15.70 -0.61 13.69
CA ASN A 83 -15.10 -1.73 14.38
C ASN A 83 -13.67 -2.01 13.86
N LYS A 84 -12.80 -2.50 14.75
CA LYS A 84 -11.45 -2.92 14.37
C LYS A 84 -11.48 -3.96 13.25
N SER A 85 -12.44 -4.88 13.27
CA SER A 85 -12.58 -5.89 12.23
C SER A 85 -12.89 -5.28 10.86
N THR A 86 -13.63 -4.16 10.84
CA THR A 86 -13.90 -3.43 9.59
C THR A 86 -12.61 -2.89 8.99
N VAL A 87 -11.78 -2.25 9.80
CA VAL A 87 -10.48 -1.72 9.35
C VAL A 87 -9.57 -2.85 8.90
N SER A 88 -9.44 -3.90 9.72
CA SER A 88 -8.56 -5.03 9.44
C SER A 88 -8.94 -5.72 8.13
N ARG A 89 -10.24 -5.98 7.91
CA ARG A 89 -10.72 -6.59 6.66
C ARG A 89 -10.47 -5.71 5.45
N SER A 90 -10.73 -4.40 5.59
CA SER A 90 -10.48 -3.44 4.51
C SER A 90 -9.01 -3.39 4.12
N VAL A 91 -8.12 -3.34 5.10
CA VAL A 91 -6.66 -3.33 4.86
C VAL A 91 -6.21 -4.62 4.20
N ASN A 92 -6.69 -5.77 4.68
CA ASN A 92 -6.31 -7.06 4.11
C ASN A 92 -6.79 -7.21 2.67
N ARG A 93 -8.01 -6.75 2.36
CA ARG A 93 -8.53 -6.73 0.98
C ARG A 93 -7.74 -5.80 0.09
N ALA A 94 -7.35 -4.63 0.62
CA ALA A 94 -6.52 -3.68 -0.11
C ALA A 94 -5.17 -4.30 -0.47
N LYS A 95 -4.51 -4.94 0.49
CA LYS A 95 -3.23 -5.61 0.27
C LYS A 95 -3.36 -6.72 -0.78
N LYS A 96 -4.44 -7.50 -0.73
CA LYS A 96 -4.70 -8.55 -1.71
C LYS A 96 -4.85 -8.00 -3.12
N THR A 97 -5.61 -6.91 -3.26
CA THR A 97 -5.80 -6.23 -4.54
C THR A 97 -4.47 -5.72 -5.09
N LEU A 98 -3.66 -5.09 -4.25
CA LEU A 98 -2.34 -4.61 -4.64
C LEU A 98 -1.43 -5.77 -5.05
N GLN A 99 -1.44 -6.85 -4.29
CA GLN A 99 -0.64 -8.04 -4.60
C GLN A 99 -1.01 -8.61 -5.97
N ASP A 100 -2.30 -8.80 -6.21
CA ASP A 100 -2.80 -9.36 -7.47
C ASP A 100 -2.40 -8.52 -8.68
N TYR A 101 -2.39 -7.19 -8.52
CA TYR A 101 -2.00 -6.29 -9.60
C TYR A 101 -0.48 -6.22 -9.78
N LEU A 102 0.26 -6.05 -8.68
CA LEU A 102 1.69 -5.72 -8.72
C LEU A 102 2.58 -6.94 -8.97
N GLN A 103 2.11 -8.15 -8.69
CA GLN A 103 2.91 -9.35 -8.94
C GLN A 103 3.32 -9.51 -10.40
N PHE A 104 2.56 -8.93 -11.33
CA PHE A 104 2.87 -8.94 -12.75
C PHE A 104 3.95 -7.93 -13.13
N CYS A 105 4.33 -7.05 -12.20
CA CYS A 105 5.36 -6.03 -12.43
C CYS A 105 6.77 -6.49 -12.03
N LEU A 106 6.86 -7.69 -11.49
CA LEU A 106 8.15 -8.26 -11.03
C LEU A 106 8.97 -8.91 -12.18
#